data_9df84022898c708122ec74a39b539521
#
_entry.id   9df84022898c708122ec74a39b539521
#
_cell.length_a   1.000
_cell.length_b   1.000
_cell.length_c   1.000
_cell.angle_alpha   90.00
_cell.angle_beta   90.00
_cell.angle_gamma   90.00
#
_symmetry.space_group_name_H-M   'P 1'
#
loop_
_entity.id
_entity.type
_entity.pdbx_description
1 polymer ?
#
loop_
_entity_poly.entity_id
_entity_poly.type
_entity_poly.pdbx_seq_one_letter_code
_entity_poly.pdbx_strand_id
1 'polypeptide(L)'
;MHFYLFAEGFAQAARTIVLVYLILTFVFTVYSVARMFYFEHIANDVKGGRARMKELAANGRYIQMPVYSMEEMAEDKHKRDVRLMYFPADNPRDKRFIMILPGGGYAHVCTKQEGYPVAAALNRMGINAFVLEYRTGRDCEPFAPMTDLGTALTLISNNMDKFNVQMEGYALTGFSAGGNLACIFSSHKYGYLDYNLPRPTAIILGYPWTCVNDWLHHPYWNIWIGLLGIWLSNRGSFYMFGLRRIRKGRELLDVQKYISEDYPPTFMYSGSWDVLVPASRHADVFDGALTEKGVEHKYEKYFGVPHGVGLGKRTKASRWLNLAVDFWDNK
;
A
#
# COMPACT_ATOMS: atom_id res chain seq x y z
N MET A 1 -4.57 -56.75 -22.70
CA MET A 1 -3.64 -56.75 -21.52
C MET A 1 -2.57 -55.69 -21.63
N HIS A 2 -1.76 -55.57 -22.69
CA HIS A 2 -0.69 -54.55 -22.82
C HIS A 2 -1.23 -53.09 -22.81
N PHE A 3 -2.36 -52.81 -23.41
CA PHE A 3 -2.93 -51.46 -23.44
C PHE A 3 -3.36 -50.97 -22.01
N TYR A 4 -3.91 -51.88 -21.21
CA TYR A 4 -4.32 -51.58 -19.82
C TYR A 4 -3.10 -51.28 -18.93
N LEU A 5 -2.06 -52.08 -19.01
CA LEU A 5 -0.77 -51.84 -18.30
C LEU A 5 -0.11 -50.53 -18.68
N PHE A 6 -0.17 -50.16 -19.96
CA PHE A 6 0.37 -48.90 -20.47
C PHE A 6 -0.46 -47.71 -19.93
N ALA A 7 -1.81 -47.82 -19.93
CA ALA A 7 -2.68 -46.78 -19.44
C ALA A 7 -2.55 -46.58 -17.90
N GLU A 8 -2.39 -47.65 -17.13
CA GLU A 8 -2.12 -47.58 -15.68
C GLU A 8 -0.77 -46.95 -15.39
N GLY A 9 0.32 -47.34 -16.12
CA GLY A 9 1.62 -46.74 -15.96
C GLY A 9 1.64 -45.26 -16.31
N PHE A 10 0.95 -44.84 -17.35
CA PHE A 10 0.78 -43.43 -17.71
C PHE A 10 0.03 -42.64 -16.65
N ALA A 11 -1.09 -43.19 -16.14
CA ALA A 11 -1.86 -42.57 -15.08
C ALA A 11 -1.06 -42.43 -13.76
N GLN A 12 -0.25 -43.42 -13.43
CA GLN A 12 0.63 -43.37 -12.25
C GLN A 12 1.74 -42.33 -12.41
N ALA A 13 2.38 -42.26 -13.59
CA ALA A 13 3.37 -41.25 -13.89
C ALA A 13 2.77 -39.82 -13.83
N ALA A 14 1.60 -39.61 -14.40
CA ALA A 14 0.89 -38.33 -14.34
C ALA A 14 0.56 -37.92 -12.90
N ARG A 15 0.06 -38.84 -12.06
CA ARG A 15 -0.20 -38.59 -10.63
C ARG A 15 1.09 -38.20 -9.90
N THR A 16 2.18 -38.88 -10.17
CA THR A 16 3.49 -38.60 -9.54
C THR A 16 3.98 -37.20 -9.95
N ILE A 17 3.89 -36.81 -11.22
CA ILE A 17 4.27 -35.49 -11.71
C ILE A 17 3.46 -34.41 -11.02
N VAL A 18 2.13 -34.59 -10.94
CA VAL A 18 1.23 -33.65 -10.28
C VAL A 18 1.58 -33.52 -8.77
N LEU A 19 1.82 -34.62 -8.10
CA LEU A 19 2.19 -34.62 -6.69
C LEU A 19 3.52 -33.88 -6.45
N VAL A 20 4.54 -34.18 -7.26
CA VAL A 20 5.85 -33.50 -7.19
C VAL A 20 5.69 -32.00 -7.45
N TYR A 21 4.92 -31.61 -8.45
CA TYR A 21 4.61 -30.19 -8.70
C TYR A 21 3.95 -29.52 -7.49
N LEU A 22 2.93 -30.14 -6.89
CA LEU A 22 2.25 -29.59 -5.73
C LEU A 22 3.18 -29.43 -4.52
N ILE A 23 4.05 -30.42 -4.27
CA ILE A 23 5.02 -30.37 -3.18
C ILE A 23 6.05 -29.26 -3.42
N LEU A 24 6.66 -29.20 -4.61
CA LEU A 24 7.68 -28.20 -4.92
C LEU A 24 7.11 -26.77 -4.85
N THR A 25 5.92 -26.56 -5.40
CA THR A 25 5.27 -25.23 -5.34
C THR A 25 4.84 -24.86 -3.93
N PHE A 26 4.43 -25.82 -3.10
CA PHE A 26 4.14 -25.60 -1.68
C PHE A 26 5.41 -25.18 -0.92
N VAL A 27 6.49 -25.94 -1.05
CA VAL A 27 7.78 -25.62 -0.40
C VAL A 27 8.28 -24.25 -0.82
N PHE A 28 8.19 -23.92 -2.12
CA PHE A 28 8.54 -22.59 -2.64
C PHE A 28 7.69 -21.49 -1.99
N THR A 29 6.37 -21.71 -1.85
CA THR A 29 5.47 -20.75 -1.23
C THR A 29 5.81 -20.51 0.24
N VAL A 30 6.00 -21.59 1.00
CA VAL A 30 6.39 -21.51 2.43
C VAL A 30 7.73 -20.77 2.59
N TYR A 31 8.73 -21.12 1.78
CA TYR A 31 10.02 -20.44 1.79
C TYR A 31 9.88 -18.95 1.48
N SER A 32 9.08 -18.60 0.46
CA SER A 32 8.88 -17.22 0.06
C SER A 32 8.17 -16.39 1.12
N VAL A 33 7.17 -16.96 1.81
CA VAL A 33 6.49 -16.33 2.94
C VAL A 33 7.43 -16.15 4.13
N ALA A 34 8.20 -17.17 4.49
CA ALA A 34 9.19 -17.05 5.57
C ALA A 34 10.25 -15.99 5.28
N ARG A 35 10.71 -15.93 4.02
CA ARG A 35 11.64 -14.91 3.55
C ARG A 35 11.05 -13.50 3.60
N MET A 36 9.77 -13.35 3.28
CA MET A 36 9.07 -12.07 3.41
C MET A 36 9.12 -11.55 4.85
N PHE A 37 8.77 -12.36 5.85
CA PHE A 37 8.85 -11.96 7.26
C PHE A 37 10.27 -11.61 7.71
N TYR A 38 11.28 -12.36 7.23
CA TYR A 38 12.67 -12.03 7.49
C TYR A 38 13.05 -10.64 6.96
N PHE A 39 12.72 -10.35 5.70
CA PHE A 39 13.02 -9.04 5.09
C PHE A 39 12.18 -7.91 5.68
N GLU A 40 10.92 -8.15 6.01
CA GLU A 40 10.10 -7.17 6.73
C GLU A 40 10.80 -6.71 8.03
N HIS A 41 11.42 -7.63 8.75
CA HIS A 41 12.14 -7.32 9.98
C HIS A 41 13.41 -6.48 9.76
N ILE A 42 14.20 -6.78 8.72
CA ILE A 42 15.53 -6.15 8.54
C ILE A 42 15.51 -4.93 7.62
N ALA A 43 14.48 -4.79 6.76
CA ALA A 43 14.43 -3.76 5.73
C ALA A 43 13.70 -2.48 6.15
N ASN A 44 12.85 -2.52 7.17
CA ASN A 44 11.95 -1.43 7.54
C ASN A 44 12.51 -0.38 8.51
N ASP A 45 13.68 -0.53 9.08
CA ASP A 45 14.26 0.43 10.05
C ASP A 45 13.31 0.89 11.17
N VAL A 46 12.56 -0.03 11.73
CA VAL A 46 11.58 0.25 12.81
C VAL A 46 12.21 0.97 13.99
N LYS A 47 13.48 0.64 14.32
CA LYS A 47 14.23 1.29 15.41
C LYS A 47 14.49 2.76 15.11
N GLY A 48 14.94 3.08 13.89
CA GLY A 48 15.20 4.47 13.46
C GLY A 48 13.92 5.31 13.41
N GLY A 49 12.82 4.75 12.92
CA GLY A 49 11.52 5.42 12.91
C GLY A 49 11.01 5.74 14.33
N ARG A 50 11.10 4.79 15.25
CA ARG A 50 10.72 5.01 16.66
C ARG A 50 11.65 6.00 17.37
N ALA A 51 12.95 5.98 17.07
CA ALA A 51 13.91 6.92 17.64
C ALA A 51 13.55 8.35 17.23
N ARG A 52 13.24 8.58 15.94
CA ARG A 52 12.81 9.89 15.45
C ARG A 52 11.51 10.37 16.12
N MET A 53 10.52 9.51 16.23
CA MET A 53 9.27 9.85 16.92
C MET A 53 9.53 10.30 18.37
N LYS A 54 10.37 9.54 19.11
CA LYS A 54 10.73 9.87 20.50
C LYS A 54 11.49 11.17 20.60
N GLU A 55 12.41 11.42 19.71
CA GLU A 55 13.18 12.68 19.62
C GLU A 55 12.25 13.87 19.41
N LEU A 56 11.35 13.80 18.43
CA LEU A 56 10.37 14.86 18.18
C LEU A 56 9.42 15.05 19.39
N ALA A 57 9.01 13.97 20.05
CA ALA A 57 8.18 14.04 21.26
C ALA A 57 8.92 14.72 22.43
N ALA A 58 10.18 14.38 22.67
CA ALA A 58 11.01 14.98 23.70
C ALA A 58 11.21 16.49 23.50
N ASN A 59 11.25 16.93 22.24
CA ASN A 59 11.39 18.33 21.86
C ASN A 59 10.03 19.06 21.70
N GLY A 60 8.91 18.42 22.07
CA GLY A 60 7.57 18.99 21.93
C GLY A 60 7.10 19.21 20.47
N ARG A 61 7.78 18.59 19.50
CA ARG A 61 7.52 18.78 18.07
C ARG A 61 6.66 17.67 17.45
N TYR A 62 6.56 16.52 18.10
CA TYR A 62 5.68 15.45 17.65
C TYR A 62 4.23 15.78 17.98
N ILE A 63 3.39 15.77 16.97
CA ILE A 63 1.96 16.00 17.15
C ILE A 63 1.24 14.72 16.72
N GLN A 64 0.48 14.16 17.64
CA GLN A 64 -0.49 13.11 17.34
C GLN A 64 -1.87 13.64 17.76
N MET A 65 -2.81 13.59 16.83
CA MET A 65 -4.15 14.11 17.08
C MET A 65 -5.23 13.17 16.54
N PRO A 66 -6.42 13.17 17.14
CA PRO A 66 -7.59 12.55 16.53
C PRO A 66 -7.94 13.32 15.25
N VAL A 67 -8.49 12.60 14.27
CA VAL A 67 -8.97 13.19 13.01
C VAL A 67 -10.40 13.69 13.14
N TYR A 68 -11.17 13.09 14.04
CA TYR A 68 -12.59 13.35 14.26
C TYR A 68 -12.85 14.08 15.59
N SER A 69 -13.97 14.80 15.65
CA SER A 69 -14.44 15.46 16.87
C SER A 69 -14.91 14.45 17.93
N MET A 70 -15.09 14.92 19.17
CA MET A 70 -15.60 14.08 20.26
C MET A 70 -17.02 13.57 19.97
N GLU A 71 -17.84 14.40 19.34
CA GLU A 71 -19.22 14.09 18.93
C GLU A 71 -19.22 12.97 17.89
N GLU A 72 -18.41 13.10 16.82
CA GLU A 72 -18.28 12.09 15.79
C GLU A 72 -17.73 10.76 16.32
N MET A 73 -16.80 10.81 17.28
CA MET A 73 -16.27 9.62 17.96
C MET A 73 -17.27 9.00 18.94
N ALA A 74 -18.27 9.74 19.40
CA ALA A 74 -19.36 9.21 20.20
C ALA A 74 -20.40 8.48 19.33
N GLU A 75 -20.64 8.97 18.11
CA GLU A 75 -21.55 8.36 17.13
C GLU A 75 -20.95 7.08 16.52
N ASP A 76 -19.66 7.10 16.19
CA ASP A 76 -18.92 5.93 15.66
C ASP A 76 -17.64 5.71 16.46
N LYS A 77 -17.65 4.67 17.30
CA LYS A 77 -16.52 4.29 18.15
C LYS A 77 -15.24 3.99 17.36
N HIS A 78 -15.34 3.53 16.09
CA HIS A 78 -14.18 3.21 15.26
C HIS A 78 -13.42 4.47 14.82
N LYS A 79 -14.06 5.64 14.82
CA LYS A 79 -13.40 6.93 14.58
C LYS A 79 -12.39 7.29 15.68
N ARG A 80 -12.50 6.69 16.88
CA ARG A 80 -11.56 6.92 17.99
C ARG A 80 -10.13 6.41 17.68
N ASP A 81 -10.01 5.45 16.78
CA ASP A 81 -8.72 4.84 16.43
C ASP A 81 -8.03 5.56 15.27
N VAL A 82 -8.71 6.52 14.61
CA VAL A 82 -8.14 7.31 13.52
C VAL A 82 -7.23 8.39 14.08
N ARG A 83 -5.94 8.32 13.70
CA ARG A 83 -4.90 9.22 14.20
C ARG A 83 -4.10 9.83 13.05
N LEU A 84 -3.94 11.14 13.11
CA LEU A 84 -3.00 11.85 12.27
C LEU A 84 -1.74 12.15 13.07
N MET A 85 -0.59 11.74 12.58
CA MET A 85 0.70 11.95 13.21
C MET A 85 1.56 12.85 12.33
N TYR A 86 2.00 13.97 12.86
CA TYR A 86 2.87 14.92 12.17
C TYR A 86 4.32 14.73 12.55
N PHE A 87 5.17 14.61 11.55
CA PHE A 87 6.62 14.50 11.63
C PHE A 87 7.24 15.69 10.91
N PRO A 88 7.47 16.83 11.60
CA PRO A 88 8.14 17.97 11.00
C PRO A 88 9.61 17.67 10.73
N ALA A 89 10.12 18.11 9.60
CA ALA A 89 11.55 18.12 9.35
C ALA A 89 12.25 19.19 10.23
N ASP A 90 13.51 18.96 10.60
CA ASP A 90 14.24 19.94 11.42
C ASP A 90 14.56 21.20 10.63
N ASN A 91 14.97 21.04 9.38
CA ASN A 91 15.20 22.09 8.42
C ASN A 91 14.39 21.78 7.15
N PRO A 92 13.09 22.16 7.12
CA PRO A 92 12.26 21.88 5.96
C PRO A 92 12.77 22.65 4.74
N ARG A 93 12.93 21.95 3.62
CA ARG A 93 13.41 22.54 2.38
C ARG A 93 12.36 23.45 1.71
N ASP A 94 11.08 23.13 1.95
CA ASP A 94 9.91 23.90 1.54
C ASP A 94 8.71 23.55 2.43
N LYS A 95 7.51 24.09 2.12
CA LYS A 95 6.27 23.83 2.86
C LYS A 95 5.47 22.62 2.34
N ARG A 96 5.92 21.95 1.29
CA ARG A 96 5.27 20.74 0.79
C ARG A 96 5.41 19.61 1.80
N PHE A 97 4.53 18.64 1.72
CA PHE A 97 4.55 17.48 2.59
C PHE A 97 4.17 16.19 1.85
N ILE A 98 4.50 15.07 2.47
CA ILE A 98 4.06 13.76 2.02
C ILE A 98 3.16 13.13 3.08
N MET A 99 1.93 12.76 2.69
CA MET A 99 1.03 11.94 3.50
C MET A 99 1.37 10.46 3.30
N ILE A 100 1.64 9.75 4.39
CA ILE A 100 2.04 8.34 4.40
C ILE A 100 0.85 7.48 4.80
N LEU A 101 0.53 6.50 3.96
CA LEU A 101 -0.56 5.54 4.12
C LEU A 101 0.04 4.13 4.23
N PRO A 102 0.30 3.63 5.45
CA PRO A 102 0.86 2.30 5.63
C PRO A 102 -0.10 1.20 5.14
N GLY A 103 0.42 0.04 4.79
CA GLY A 103 -0.37 -1.13 4.40
C GLY A 103 -0.97 -1.88 5.58
N GLY A 104 -1.33 -3.16 5.33
CA GLY A 104 -1.92 -4.06 6.33
C GLY A 104 -3.20 -4.75 5.88
N GLY A 105 -3.47 -4.75 4.55
CA GLY A 105 -4.58 -5.49 3.93
C GLY A 105 -5.97 -5.04 4.40
N TYR A 106 -6.11 -3.79 4.83
CA TYR A 106 -7.30 -3.23 5.47
C TYR A 106 -7.74 -3.95 6.77
N ALA A 107 -6.93 -4.86 7.29
CA ALA A 107 -7.17 -5.58 8.54
C ALA A 107 -6.53 -4.87 9.76
N HIS A 108 -5.47 -4.17 9.51
CA HIS A 108 -4.72 -3.33 10.46
C HIS A 108 -3.88 -2.31 9.69
N VAL A 109 -3.20 -1.41 10.38
CA VAL A 109 -2.28 -0.43 9.78
C VAL A 109 -0.84 -0.72 10.24
N CYS A 110 0.08 -0.92 9.30
CA CYS A 110 1.49 -1.22 9.56
C CYS A 110 2.31 0.05 9.89
N THR A 111 1.81 0.92 10.77
CA THR A 111 2.41 2.21 11.11
C THR A 111 3.86 2.10 11.56
N LYS A 112 4.19 1.03 12.32
CA LYS A 112 5.55 0.83 12.87
C LYS A 112 6.57 0.43 11.81
N GLN A 113 6.13 -0.26 10.77
CA GLN A 113 7.00 -0.78 9.69
C GLN A 113 7.10 0.20 8.52
N GLU A 114 6.00 0.82 8.14
CA GLU A 114 5.88 1.60 6.90
C GLU A 114 5.59 3.09 7.17
N GLY A 115 5.04 3.45 8.32
CA GLY A 115 4.75 4.83 8.71
C GLY A 115 5.98 5.56 9.26
N TYR A 116 6.36 5.25 10.50
CA TYR A 116 7.42 5.95 11.23
C TYR A 116 8.79 5.90 10.53
N PRO A 117 9.24 4.75 9.97
CA PRO A 117 10.53 4.70 9.29
C PRO A 117 10.59 5.59 8.05
N VAL A 118 9.49 5.62 7.27
CA VAL A 118 9.42 6.44 6.06
C VAL A 118 9.36 7.92 6.43
N ALA A 119 8.55 8.31 7.42
CA ALA A 119 8.51 9.68 7.93
C ALA A 119 9.89 10.16 8.42
N ALA A 120 10.59 9.32 9.19
CA ALA A 120 11.95 9.63 9.65
C ALA A 120 12.96 9.75 8.50
N ALA A 121 12.81 8.96 7.42
CA ALA A 121 13.66 9.06 6.24
C ALA A 121 13.39 10.36 5.47
N LEU A 122 12.13 10.72 5.28
CA LEU A 122 11.71 11.99 4.65
C LEU A 122 12.20 13.21 5.45
N ASN A 123 12.12 13.18 6.78
CA ASN A 123 12.63 14.27 7.63
C ASN A 123 14.14 14.51 7.43
N ARG A 124 14.93 13.42 7.27
CA ARG A 124 16.38 13.56 6.94
C ARG A 124 16.62 14.20 5.58
N MET A 125 15.64 14.18 4.69
CA MET A 125 15.67 14.83 3.38
C MET A 125 15.08 16.25 3.41
N GLY A 126 14.74 16.76 4.60
CA GLY A 126 14.10 18.08 4.77
C GLY A 126 12.63 18.13 4.36
N ILE A 127 11.92 16.99 4.37
CA ILE A 127 10.52 16.90 3.95
C ILE A 127 9.63 16.69 5.17
N ASN A 128 8.60 17.52 5.31
CA ASN A 128 7.54 17.32 6.27
C ASN A 128 6.71 16.09 5.90
N ALA A 129 6.33 15.29 6.89
CA ALA A 129 5.56 14.09 6.67
C ALA A 129 4.41 13.95 7.65
N PHE A 130 3.28 13.44 7.16
CA PHE A 130 2.18 12.99 7.99
C PHE A 130 2.00 11.48 7.83
N VAL A 131 1.61 10.81 8.90
CA VAL A 131 1.26 9.39 8.87
C VAL A 131 -0.19 9.26 9.31
N LEU A 132 -1.00 8.56 8.55
CA LEU A 132 -2.40 8.30 8.90
C LEU A 132 -2.59 6.87 9.39
N GLU A 133 -3.11 6.72 10.59
CA GLU A 133 -3.77 5.50 11.05
C GLU A 133 -5.26 5.61 10.71
N TYR A 134 -5.67 4.94 9.65
CA TYR A 134 -7.04 4.95 9.14
C TYR A 134 -7.85 3.76 9.70
N ARG A 135 -9.17 3.86 9.68
CA ARG A 135 -10.04 2.76 10.12
C ARG A 135 -9.79 1.49 9.32
N THR A 136 -9.73 0.38 10.03
CA THR A 136 -9.57 -0.94 9.47
C THR A 136 -10.43 -1.93 10.24
N GLY A 137 -10.66 -3.10 9.64
CA GLY A 137 -11.33 -4.18 10.31
C GLY A 137 -12.79 -4.30 9.97
N ARG A 138 -13.42 -5.23 10.67
CA ARG A 138 -14.64 -5.93 10.28
C ARG A 138 -15.90 -5.08 10.32
N ASP A 139 -15.98 -4.14 11.22
CA ASP A 139 -17.22 -3.42 11.53
C ASP A 139 -17.18 -1.95 11.10
N CYS A 140 -16.21 -1.58 10.26
CA CYS A 140 -16.12 -0.26 9.69
C CYS A 140 -17.13 -0.06 8.57
N GLU A 141 -17.55 1.19 8.37
CA GLU A 141 -18.36 1.53 7.20
C GLU A 141 -17.59 1.31 5.89
N PRO A 142 -18.29 0.99 4.81
CA PRO A 142 -17.68 0.91 3.49
C PRO A 142 -16.96 2.22 3.14
N PHE A 143 -15.74 2.12 2.59
CA PHE A 143 -14.88 3.26 2.27
C PHE A 143 -14.40 4.09 3.47
N ALA A 144 -14.57 3.62 4.70
CA ALA A 144 -14.08 4.34 5.88
C ALA A 144 -12.61 4.83 5.75
N PRO A 145 -11.64 4.06 5.23
CA PRO A 145 -10.28 4.55 5.01
C PRO A 145 -10.18 5.75 4.07
N MET A 146 -11.01 5.81 3.01
CA MET A 146 -11.07 6.95 2.09
C MET A 146 -11.62 8.18 2.79
N THR A 147 -12.68 8.01 3.59
CA THR A 147 -13.26 9.08 4.41
C THR A 147 -12.23 9.60 5.42
N ASP A 148 -11.50 8.71 6.08
CA ASP A 148 -10.47 9.09 7.05
C ASP A 148 -9.34 9.89 6.40
N LEU A 149 -8.90 9.50 5.19
CA LEU A 149 -7.88 10.23 4.45
C LEU A 149 -8.36 11.62 4.02
N GLY A 150 -9.59 11.71 3.48
CA GLY A 150 -10.18 12.98 3.08
C GLY A 150 -10.34 13.94 4.27
N THR A 151 -10.85 13.44 5.39
CA THR A 151 -11.00 14.22 6.64
C THR A 151 -9.64 14.64 7.19
N ALA A 152 -8.63 13.76 7.17
CA ALA A 152 -7.29 14.09 7.63
C ALA A 152 -6.61 15.17 6.77
N LEU A 153 -6.74 15.09 5.45
CA LEU A 153 -6.20 16.12 4.54
C LEU A 153 -6.96 17.46 4.69
N THR A 154 -8.27 17.42 4.89
CA THR A 154 -9.07 18.62 5.21
C THR A 154 -8.64 19.24 6.53
N LEU A 155 -8.35 18.41 7.54
CA LEU A 155 -7.80 18.88 8.81
C LEU A 155 -6.45 19.57 8.61
N ILE A 156 -5.56 19.03 7.79
CA ILE A 156 -4.27 19.67 7.45
C ILE A 156 -4.52 20.99 6.72
N SER A 157 -5.40 20.99 5.69
CA SER A 157 -5.75 22.18 4.90
C SER A 157 -6.26 23.32 5.78
N ASN A 158 -7.10 23.02 6.76
CA ASN A 158 -7.63 24.01 7.71
C ASN A 158 -6.62 24.47 8.77
N ASN A 159 -5.45 23.83 8.86
CA ASN A 159 -4.43 24.11 9.87
C ASN A 159 -3.01 24.28 9.27
N MET A 160 -2.91 24.73 8.03
CA MET A 160 -1.64 24.86 7.31
C MET A 160 -0.61 25.70 8.08
N ASP A 161 -1.02 26.82 8.66
CA ASP A 161 -0.15 27.69 9.45
C ASP A 161 0.40 26.99 10.70
N LYS A 162 -0.47 26.23 11.39
CA LYS A 162 -0.09 25.48 12.59
C LYS A 162 0.99 24.43 12.29
N PHE A 163 0.91 23.78 11.13
CA PHE A 163 1.87 22.77 10.70
C PHE A 163 3.03 23.35 9.88
N ASN A 164 2.95 24.63 9.51
CA ASN A 164 3.88 25.27 8.57
C ASN A 164 4.02 24.46 7.26
N VAL A 165 2.90 24.08 6.66
CA VAL A 165 2.82 23.35 5.39
C VAL A 165 1.89 24.04 4.41
N GLN A 166 1.85 23.56 3.16
CA GLN A 166 0.91 24.00 2.13
C GLN A 166 0.32 22.81 1.39
N MET A 167 -0.91 22.96 0.88
CA MET A 167 -1.56 21.91 0.10
C MET A 167 -1.03 21.81 -1.32
N GLU A 168 -0.58 22.93 -1.92
CA GLU A 168 0.06 22.90 -3.23
C GLU A 168 1.33 22.05 -3.18
N GLY A 169 1.45 21.13 -4.13
CA GLY A 169 2.63 20.29 -4.26
C GLY A 169 2.68 19.10 -3.30
N TYR A 170 1.62 18.84 -2.50
CA TYR A 170 1.63 17.66 -1.64
C TYR A 170 1.60 16.35 -2.43
N ALA A 171 2.14 15.30 -1.83
CA ALA A 171 2.09 13.94 -2.38
C ALA A 171 1.48 12.95 -1.40
N LEU A 172 0.94 11.86 -1.96
CA LEU A 172 0.54 10.68 -1.20
C LEU A 172 1.57 9.58 -1.38
N THR A 173 2.00 8.94 -0.31
CA THR A 173 2.74 7.68 -0.41
C THR A 173 1.98 6.56 0.27
N GLY A 174 1.89 5.40 -0.39
CA GLY A 174 1.13 4.28 0.12
C GLY A 174 1.80 2.94 -0.15
N PHE A 175 1.63 2.01 0.80
CA PHE A 175 2.22 0.68 0.76
C PHE A 175 1.13 -0.38 0.72
N SER A 176 1.23 -1.39 -0.18
CA SER A 176 0.27 -2.50 -0.22
C SER A 176 -1.18 -1.99 -0.29
N ALA A 177 -2.03 -2.29 0.71
CA ALA A 177 -3.40 -1.76 0.83
C ALA A 177 -3.43 -0.23 0.99
N GLY A 178 -2.45 0.38 1.67
CA GLY A 178 -2.30 1.84 1.72
C GLY A 178 -1.98 2.45 0.35
N GLY A 179 -1.27 1.70 -0.51
CA GLY A 179 -1.09 2.05 -1.92
C GLY A 179 -2.40 2.01 -2.71
N ASN A 180 -3.26 1.01 -2.45
CA ASN A 180 -4.61 0.96 -3.00
C ASN A 180 -5.44 2.18 -2.58
N LEU A 181 -5.40 2.53 -1.29
CA LEU A 181 -6.06 3.72 -0.75
C LEU A 181 -5.56 5.00 -1.44
N ALA A 182 -4.24 5.19 -1.56
CA ALA A 182 -3.66 6.33 -2.27
C ALA A 182 -4.13 6.42 -3.71
N CYS A 183 -4.16 5.30 -4.43
CA CYS A 183 -4.61 5.24 -5.81
C CYS A 183 -6.09 5.64 -5.98
N ILE A 184 -6.99 5.08 -5.16
CA ILE A 184 -8.42 5.39 -5.27
C ILE A 184 -8.67 6.86 -4.89
N PHE A 185 -8.06 7.33 -3.82
CA PHE A 185 -8.23 8.72 -3.36
C PHE A 185 -7.70 9.74 -4.38
N SER A 186 -6.70 9.39 -5.16
CA SER A 186 -6.13 10.23 -6.21
C SER A 186 -6.96 10.30 -7.48
N SER A 187 -8.05 9.55 -7.57
CA SER A 187 -8.99 9.57 -8.70
C SER A 187 -10.09 10.61 -8.51
N HIS A 188 -10.82 10.90 -9.59
CA HIS A 188 -12.00 11.78 -9.54
C HIS A 188 -13.17 11.16 -8.77
N LYS A 189 -13.18 9.85 -8.64
CA LYS A 189 -14.27 9.12 -7.99
C LYS A 189 -13.81 8.59 -6.63
N TYR A 190 -14.53 8.95 -5.58
CA TYR A 190 -14.21 8.58 -4.19
C TYR A 190 -12.91 9.19 -3.65
N GLY A 191 -12.48 10.34 -4.21
CA GLY A 191 -11.18 10.91 -3.94
C GLY A 191 -11.21 12.37 -3.52
N TYR A 192 -10.12 13.06 -3.81
CA TYR A 192 -9.84 14.44 -3.37
C TYR A 192 -10.92 15.45 -3.74
N LEU A 193 -11.64 15.26 -4.88
CA LEU A 193 -12.72 16.17 -5.31
C LEU A 193 -13.90 16.16 -4.34
N ASP A 194 -14.22 15.02 -3.71
CA ASP A 194 -15.31 14.90 -2.75
C ASP A 194 -15.07 15.74 -1.47
N TYR A 195 -13.82 16.18 -1.28
CA TYR A 195 -13.37 16.98 -0.12
C TYR A 195 -12.96 18.42 -0.50
N ASN A 196 -13.16 18.84 -1.75
CA ASN A 196 -12.68 20.12 -2.26
C ASN A 196 -11.17 20.35 -2.04
N LEU A 197 -10.39 19.30 -2.15
CA LEU A 197 -8.94 19.35 -2.01
C LEU A 197 -8.26 19.45 -3.40
N PRO A 198 -7.07 20.05 -3.48
CA PRO A 198 -6.29 20.00 -4.70
C PRO A 198 -5.88 18.56 -5.01
N ARG A 199 -5.71 18.27 -6.30
CA ARG A 199 -5.15 16.99 -6.74
C ARG A 199 -3.75 16.79 -6.15
N PRO A 200 -3.39 15.59 -5.65
CA PRO A 200 -2.00 15.29 -5.29
C PRO A 200 -1.07 15.56 -6.46
N THR A 201 0.06 16.20 -6.22
CA THR A 201 1.04 16.49 -7.28
C THR A 201 1.71 15.21 -7.77
N ALA A 202 1.89 14.24 -6.90
CA ALA A 202 2.34 12.89 -7.25
C ALA A 202 1.79 11.84 -6.27
N ILE A 203 1.73 10.59 -6.73
CA ILE A 203 1.57 9.44 -5.86
C ILE A 203 2.81 8.55 -5.90
N ILE A 204 3.21 8.04 -4.74
CA ILE A 204 4.42 7.26 -4.53
C ILE A 204 4.03 5.92 -3.91
N LEU A 205 4.27 4.83 -4.60
CA LEU A 205 3.71 3.54 -4.24
C LEU A 205 4.79 2.49 -3.96
N GLY A 206 4.68 1.83 -2.83
CA GLY A 206 5.48 0.65 -2.51
C GLY A 206 4.65 -0.62 -2.66
N TYR A 207 5.04 -1.54 -3.56
CA TYR A 207 4.37 -2.84 -3.79
C TYR A 207 2.83 -2.73 -3.70
N PRO A 208 2.18 -1.83 -4.47
CA PRO A 208 0.79 -1.47 -4.29
C PRO A 208 -0.15 -2.64 -4.65
N TRP A 209 -1.21 -2.79 -3.88
CA TRP A 209 -2.26 -3.77 -4.13
C TRP A 209 -3.32 -3.16 -5.05
N THR A 210 -3.19 -3.32 -6.38
CA THR A 210 -3.97 -2.58 -7.39
C THR A 210 -5.08 -3.38 -8.03
N CYS A 211 -4.82 -4.62 -8.46
CA CYS A 211 -5.78 -5.47 -9.17
C CYS A 211 -6.37 -6.52 -8.23
N VAL A 212 -7.44 -6.18 -7.52
CA VAL A 212 -7.99 -7.04 -6.47
C VAL A 212 -8.90 -8.14 -7.03
N ASN A 213 -9.51 -7.90 -8.17
CA ASN A 213 -10.49 -8.82 -8.77
C ASN A 213 -9.88 -9.86 -9.72
N ASP A 214 -8.66 -9.63 -10.20
CA ASP A 214 -8.04 -10.42 -11.28
C ASP A 214 -7.71 -11.89 -10.93
N TRP A 215 -7.49 -12.19 -9.65
CA TRP A 215 -7.13 -13.53 -9.18
C TRP A 215 -8.11 -14.64 -9.54
N LEU A 216 -9.38 -14.31 -9.76
CA LEU A 216 -10.42 -15.30 -10.09
C LEU A 216 -10.47 -15.58 -11.60
N HIS A 217 -9.99 -14.66 -12.43
CA HIS A 217 -10.12 -14.73 -13.87
C HIS A 217 -8.88 -15.28 -14.56
N HIS A 218 -7.73 -15.24 -13.90
CA HIS A 218 -6.46 -15.68 -14.46
C HIS A 218 -5.73 -16.64 -13.52
N PRO A 219 -5.63 -17.93 -13.87
CA PRO A 219 -4.90 -18.92 -13.06
C PRO A 219 -3.44 -18.50 -12.89
N TYR A 220 -2.89 -18.73 -11.72
CA TYR A 220 -1.49 -18.49 -11.42
C TYR A 220 -0.69 -19.78 -11.55
N TRP A 221 0.54 -19.70 -12.08
CA TRP A 221 1.39 -20.87 -12.28
C TRP A 221 1.66 -21.66 -10.99
N ASN A 222 1.64 -20.99 -9.84
CA ASN A 222 1.74 -21.62 -8.53
C ASN A 222 0.36 -21.56 -7.84
N ILE A 223 -0.27 -22.72 -7.73
CA ILE A 223 -1.63 -22.85 -7.18
C ILE A 223 -1.76 -22.29 -5.75
N TRP A 224 -0.73 -22.46 -4.92
CA TRP A 224 -0.75 -22.01 -3.52
C TRP A 224 -0.69 -20.47 -3.43
N ILE A 225 0.10 -19.83 -4.27
CA ILE A 225 0.11 -18.37 -4.39
C ILE A 225 -1.21 -17.88 -4.95
N GLY A 226 -1.79 -18.58 -5.93
CA GLY A 226 -3.12 -18.28 -6.46
C GLY A 226 -4.20 -18.33 -5.38
N LEU A 227 -4.24 -19.40 -4.59
CA LEU A 227 -5.17 -19.52 -3.47
C LEU A 227 -4.96 -18.45 -2.39
N LEU A 228 -3.71 -18.13 -2.08
CA LEU A 228 -3.36 -17.04 -1.16
C LEU A 228 -3.86 -15.69 -1.68
N GLY A 229 -3.67 -15.40 -2.96
CA GLY A 229 -4.15 -14.16 -3.59
C GLY A 229 -5.67 -14.03 -3.56
N ILE A 230 -6.39 -15.11 -3.87
CA ILE A 230 -7.85 -15.16 -3.77
C ILE A 230 -8.31 -14.91 -2.32
N TRP A 231 -7.64 -15.54 -1.34
CA TRP A 231 -7.95 -15.35 0.07
C TRP A 231 -7.70 -13.92 0.52
N LEU A 232 -6.57 -13.30 0.15
CA LEU A 232 -6.25 -11.91 0.47
C LEU A 232 -7.24 -10.93 -0.15
N SER A 233 -7.63 -11.14 -1.42
CA SER A 233 -8.59 -10.29 -2.12
C SER A 233 -9.98 -10.34 -1.47
N ASN A 234 -10.43 -11.54 -1.09
CA ASN A 234 -11.68 -11.70 -0.35
C ASN A 234 -11.61 -11.10 1.05
N ARG A 235 -10.50 -11.30 1.75
CA ARG A 235 -10.26 -10.77 3.10
C ARG A 235 -10.25 -9.24 3.10
N GLY A 236 -9.51 -8.59 2.20
CA GLY A 236 -9.46 -7.14 2.10
C GLY A 236 -10.83 -6.55 1.75
N SER A 237 -11.53 -7.14 0.77
CA SER A 237 -12.89 -6.74 0.44
C SER A 237 -13.87 -6.95 1.60
N PHE A 238 -13.72 -8.03 2.37
CA PHE A 238 -14.52 -8.28 3.56
C PHE A 238 -14.31 -7.21 4.64
N TYR A 239 -13.06 -6.85 4.92
CA TYR A 239 -12.75 -5.80 5.90
C TYR A 239 -13.22 -4.42 5.47
N MET A 240 -13.21 -4.13 4.16
CA MET A 240 -13.62 -2.83 3.64
C MET A 240 -15.15 -2.72 3.46
N PHE A 241 -15.83 -3.80 3.09
CA PHE A 241 -17.23 -3.75 2.64
C PHE A 241 -18.18 -4.72 3.35
N GLY A 242 -17.67 -5.58 4.22
CA GLY A 242 -18.43 -6.61 4.90
C GLY A 242 -18.81 -7.82 4.00
N LEU A 243 -19.33 -8.88 4.62
CA LEU A 243 -19.59 -10.18 3.97
C LEU A 243 -20.54 -10.07 2.77
N ARG A 244 -21.60 -9.28 2.89
CA ARG A 244 -22.65 -9.18 1.85
C ARG A 244 -22.17 -8.46 0.59
N ARG A 245 -21.05 -7.76 0.64
CA ARG A 245 -20.51 -6.92 -0.45
C ARG A 245 -19.13 -7.34 -0.95
N ILE A 246 -18.64 -8.53 -0.58
CA ILE A 246 -17.29 -9.00 -0.95
C ILE A 246 -17.03 -8.91 -2.45
N ARG A 247 -17.97 -9.39 -3.29
CA ARG A 247 -17.81 -9.36 -4.75
C ARG A 247 -17.73 -7.92 -5.28
N LYS A 248 -18.71 -7.10 -4.90
CA LYS A 248 -18.75 -5.69 -5.30
C LYS A 248 -17.54 -4.92 -4.75
N GLY A 249 -17.10 -5.25 -3.54
CA GLY A 249 -15.93 -4.65 -2.91
C GLY A 249 -14.65 -4.93 -3.68
N ARG A 250 -14.43 -6.16 -4.15
CA ARG A 250 -13.27 -6.46 -5.01
C ARG A 250 -13.26 -5.62 -6.29
N GLU A 251 -14.43 -5.47 -6.91
CA GLU A 251 -14.58 -4.63 -8.11
C GLU A 251 -14.27 -3.16 -7.82
N LEU A 252 -14.65 -2.66 -6.64
CA LEU A 252 -14.39 -1.28 -6.22
C LEU A 252 -12.93 -1.03 -5.82
N LEU A 253 -12.21 -2.05 -5.39
CA LEU A 253 -10.79 -1.96 -5.04
C LEU A 253 -9.85 -2.11 -6.25
N ASP A 254 -10.37 -2.38 -7.44
CA ASP A 254 -9.60 -2.44 -8.69
C ASP A 254 -9.26 -1.03 -9.18
N VAL A 255 -8.05 -0.54 -8.84
CA VAL A 255 -7.67 0.86 -9.05
C VAL A 255 -7.49 1.25 -10.50
N GLN A 256 -7.11 0.34 -11.41
CA GLN A 256 -6.93 0.63 -12.83
C GLN A 256 -8.20 1.20 -13.50
N LYS A 257 -9.37 0.95 -12.93
CA LYS A 257 -10.65 1.48 -13.42
C LYS A 257 -10.85 2.98 -13.18
N TYR A 258 -10.03 3.55 -12.30
CA TYR A 258 -10.14 4.95 -11.87
C TYR A 258 -9.08 5.85 -12.50
N ILE A 259 -8.20 5.31 -13.33
CA ILE A 259 -7.16 6.08 -14.00
C ILE A 259 -7.81 6.88 -15.13
N SER A 260 -7.61 8.20 -15.10
CA SER A 260 -7.96 9.16 -16.13
C SER A 260 -6.69 9.77 -16.73
N GLU A 261 -6.81 10.51 -17.84
CA GLU A 261 -5.66 11.17 -18.48
C GLU A 261 -4.99 12.21 -17.58
N ASP A 262 -5.76 12.83 -16.69
CA ASP A 262 -5.29 13.80 -15.70
C ASP A 262 -4.98 13.16 -14.32
N TYR A 263 -4.85 11.83 -14.25
CA TYR A 263 -4.44 11.13 -13.04
C TYR A 263 -3.05 11.62 -12.57
N PRO A 264 -2.78 11.71 -11.26
CA PRO A 264 -1.50 12.23 -10.79
C PRO A 264 -0.29 11.46 -11.31
N PRO A 265 0.82 12.15 -11.63
CA PRO A 265 2.10 11.50 -11.89
C PRO A 265 2.42 10.45 -10.84
N THR A 266 2.87 9.27 -11.26
CA THR A 266 2.99 8.11 -10.39
C THR A 266 4.41 7.55 -10.37
N PHE A 267 5.04 7.51 -9.18
CA PHE A 267 6.21 6.67 -8.94
C PHE A 267 5.78 5.39 -8.24
N MET A 268 6.26 4.24 -8.68
CA MET A 268 6.03 2.99 -7.95
C MET A 268 7.22 2.05 -7.98
N TYR A 269 7.31 1.22 -6.94
CA TYR A 269 8.22 0.09 -6.95
C TYR A 269 7.53 -1.20 -6.51
N SER A 270 8.06 -2.33 -6.99
CA SER A 270 7.66 -3.65 -6.54
C SER A 270 8.84 -4.62 -6.54
N GLY A 271 8.65 -5.78 -5.93
CA GLY A 271 9.64 -6.84 -5.90
C GLY A 271 9.23 -8.05 -6.74
N SER A 272 10.19 -8.66 -7.44
CA SER A 272 9.89 -9.85 -8.26
C SER A 272 9.61 -11.12 -7.43
N TRP A 273 9.88 -11.10 -6.12
CA TRP A 273 9.63 -12.21 -5.19
C TRP A 273 8.48 -11.91 -4.21
N ASP A 274 7.66 -10.94 -4.56
CA ASP A 274 6.43 -10.66 -3.85
C ASP A 274 5.39 -11.74 -4.15
N VAL A 275 5.09 -12.57 -3.16
CA VAL A 275 4.11 -13.66 -3.26
C VAL A 275 2.74 -13.29 -2.70
N LEU A 276 2.63 -12.17 -1.97
CA LEU A 276 1.35 -11.65 -1.48
C LEU A 276 0.67 -10.75 -2.51
N VAL A 277 1.45 -9.88 -3.13
CA VAL A 277 1.01 -8.92 -4.15
C VAL A 277 1.95 -9.03 -5.35
N PRO A 278 1.90 -10.16 -6.09
CA PRO A 278 2.82 -10.40 -7.21
C PRO A 278 2.79 -9.26 -8.22
N ALA A 279 3.97 -8.75 -8.56
CA ALA A 279 4.12 -7.63 -9.50
C ALA A 279 3.35 -7.86 -10.79
N SER A 280 3.41 -9.08 -11.34
CA SER A 280 2.72 -9.47 -12.59
C SER A 280 1.19 -9.38 -12.54
N ARG A 281 0.62 -9.29 -11.33
CA ARG A 281 -0.83 -9.17 -11.11
C ARG A 281 -1.27 -7.80 -10.63
N HIS A 282 -0.33 -6.98 -10.21
CA HIS A 282 -0.62 -5.68 -9.61
C HIS A 282 0.19 -4.56 -10.27
N ALA A 283 1.45 -4.37 -9.92
CA ALA A 283 2.22 -3.24 -10.40
C ALA A 283 2.43 -3.26 -11.92
N ASP A 284 2.69 -4.42 -12.54
CA ASP A 284 2.86 -4.53 -13.99
C ASP A 284 1.55 -4.19 -14.75
N VAL A 285 0.39 -4.58 -14.19
CA VAL A 285 -0.92 -4.27 -14.78
C VAL A 285 -1.26 -2.79 -14.61
N PHE A 286 -0.92 -2.22 -13.46
CA PHE A 286 -1.14 -0.80 -13.18
C PHE A 286 -0.24 0.10 -14.04
N ASP A 287 1.02 -0.30 -14.26
CA ASP A 287 1.96 0.32 -15.20
C ASP A 287 1.41 0.39 -16.62
N GLY A 288 0.88 -0.74 -17.10
CA GLY A 288 0.20 -0.80 -18.41
C GLY A 288 -0.99 0.13 -18.50
N ALA A 289 -1.81 0.22 -17.45
CA ALA A 289 -2.98 1.09 -17.42
C ALA A 289 -2.60 2.59 -17.37
N LEU A 290 -1.54 2.96 -16.64
CA LEU A 290 -0.99 4.32 -16.66
C LEU A 290 -0.44 4.68 -18.05
N THR A 291 0.28 3.75 -18.70
CA THR A 291 0.78 3.92 -20.07
C THR A 291 -0.35 4.12 -21.05
N GLU A 292 -1.41 3.31 -20.99
CA GLU A 292 -2.58 3.41 -21.88
C GLU A 292 -3.26 4.79 -21.78
N LYS A 293 -3.29 5.37 -20.59
CA LYS A 293 -3.89 6.70 -20.32
C LYS A 293 -2.92 7.87 -20.52
N GLY A 294 -1.68 7.61 -20.90
CA GLY A 294 -0.66 8.64 -21.09
C GLY A 294 -0.26 9.35 -19.79
N VAL A 295 -0.51 8.74 -18.63
CA VAL A 295 -0.13 9.31 -17.33
C VAL A 295 1.38 9.20 -17.16
N GLU A 296 2.03 10.28 -16.77
CA GLU A 296 3.45 10.27 -16.47
C GLU A 296 3.75 9.38 -15.27
N HIS A 297 4.62 8.40 -15.43
CA HIS A 297 4.95 7.48 -14.35
C HIS A 297 6.36 6.91 -14.47
N LYS A 298 6.85 6.38 -13.34
CA LYS A 298 8.11 5.66 -13.24
C LYS A 298 7.92 4.40 -12.40
N TYR A 299 8.27 3.25 -12.95
CA TYR A 299 8.17 1.96 -12.29
C TYR A 299 9.53 1.29 -12.12
N GLU A 300 9.87 0.94 -10.86
CA GLU A 300 11.10 0.25 -10.49
C GLU A 300 10.78 -1.17 -9.99
N LYS A 301 11.14 -2.19 -10.77
CA LYS A 301 10.94 -3.60 -10.41
C LYS A 301 12.25 -4.21 -9.90
N TYR A 302 12.33 -4.49 -8.60
CA TYR A 302 13.55 -4.98 -7.96
C TYR A 302 13.60 -6.51 -7.89
N PHE A 303 14.59 -7.11 -8.54
CA PHE A 303 14.79 -8.56 -8.51
C PHE A 303 15.10 -9.08 -7.11
N GLY A 304 14.37 -10.13 -6.68
CA GLY A 304 14.59 -10.82 -5.42
C GLY A 304 14.03 -10.09 -4.19
N VAL A 305 13.35 -8.95 -4.35
CA VAL A 305 12.73 -8.22 -3.25
C VAL A 305 11.34 -8.81 -2.98
N PRO A 306 11.01 -9.16 -1.72
CA PRO A 306 9.69 -9.65 -1.32
C PRO A 306 8.73 -8.52 -0.96
N HIS A 307 7.49 -8.85 -0.56
CA HIS A 307 6.51 -7.92 -0.02
C HIS A 307 6.92 -7.30 1.32
N GLY A 308 6.40 -6.12 1.66
CA GLY A 308 6.47 -5.57 3.01
C GLY A 308 7.81 -4.97 3.42
N VAL A 309 8.70 -4.67 2.47
CA VAL A 309 10.05 -4.17 2.78
C VAL A 309 10.13 -2.69 3.16
N GLY A 310 9.04 -1.92 3.05
CA GLY A 310 8.98 -0.49 3.41
C GLY A 310 10.14 0.32 2.83
N LEU A 311 11.08 0.77 3.67
CA LEU A 311 12.27 1.50 3.21
C LEU A 311 13.23 0.69 2.34
N GLY A 312 13.07 -0.63 2.25
CA GLY A 312 13.91 -1.50 1.43
C GLY A 312 15.38 -1.58 1.88
N LYS A 313 15.72 -1.16 3.11
CA LYS A 313 17.10 -1.24 3.62
C LYS A 313 17.63 -2.67 3.47
N ARG A 314 18.93 -2.80 3.12
CA ARG A 314 19.60 -4.10 2.91
C ARG A 314 18.99 -4.94 1.78
N THR A 315 18.19 -4.33 0.91
CA THR A 315 17.68 -4.93 -0.32
C THR A 315 18.09 -4.12 -1.54
N LYS A 316 17.80 -4.63 -2.74
CA LYS A 316 18.01 -3.88 -3.98
C LYS A 316 17.13 -2.64 -4.08
N ALA A 317 16.03 -2.58 -3.32
CA ALA A 317 15.12 -1.43 -3.26
C ALA A 317 15.61 -0.30 -2.33
N SER A 318 16.78 -0.38 -1.70
CA SER A 318 17.23 0.58 -0.67
C SER A 318 17.30 2.04 -1.10
N ARG A 319 17.27 2.33 -2.40
CA ARG A 319 17.34 3.69 -2.96
C ARG A 319 16.02 4.21 -3.51
N TRP A 320 14.95 3.41 -3.42
CA TRP A 320 13.67 3.76 -4.04
C TRP A 320 13.11 5.11 -3.56
N LEU A 321 13.26 5.42 -2.26
CA LEU A 321 12.72 6.65 -1.69
C LEU A 321 13.41 7.90 -2.27
N ASN A 322 14.72 7.86 -2.50
CA ASN A 322 15.45 8.95 -3.16
C ASN A 322 14.92 9.14 -4.59
N LEU A 323 14.78 8.06 -5.35
CA LEU A 323 14.26 8.12 -6.73
C LEU A 323 12.82 8.65 -6.76
N ALA A 324 12.00 8.30 -5.78
CA ALA A 324 10.63 8.78 -5.65
C ALA A 324 10.56 10.27 -5.31
N VAL A 325 11.43 10.73 -4.41
CA VAL A 325 11.53 12.16 -4.05
C VAL A 325 12.03 12.97 -5.24
N ASP A 326 13.08 12.50 -5.93
CA ASP A 326 13.56 13.13 -7.16
C ASP A 326 12.47 13.22 -8.23
N PHE A 327 11.64 12.15 -8.36
CA PHE A 327 10.51 12.16 -9.28
C PHE A 327 9.47 13.22 -8.89
N TRP A 328 9.09 13.29 -7.60
CA TRP A 328 8.13 14.27 -7.09
C TRP A 328 8.63 15.71 -7.20
N ASP A 329 9.92 15.95 -6.99
CA ASP A 329 10.52 17.30 -7.06
C ASP A 329 10.46 17.92 -8.46
N ASN A 330 10.32 17.08 -9.48
CA ASN A 330 10.21 17.51 -10.87
C ASN A 330 8.75 17.68 -11.33
N LYS A 331 7.77 17.77 -10.39
CA LYS A 331 6.35 17.92 -10.70
C LYS A 331 5.76 19.27 -10.28
#